data_28cf55b00459cffe9a293b29ce0b363e
#
_entry.id   28cf55b00459cffe9a293b29ce0b363e
#
_cell.length_a   1.000
_cell.length_b   1.000
_cell.length_c   1.000
_cell.angle_alpha   90.00
_cell.angle_beta   90.00
_cell.angle_gamma   90.00
#
_symmetry.space_group_name_H-M   'P 1'
#
loop_
_entity.id
_entity.type
_entity.pdbx_description
1 polymer ?
#
loop_
_entity_poly.entity_id
_entity_poly.type
_entity_poly.pdbx_seq_one_letter_code
_entity_poly.pdbx_strand_id
1 'polypeptide(L)'
;NRIADEIAEANPSLSDEDVFQATRREVIAELQAITFNEYLPQLLGRDAIEPFQGYDASVDPSISNLFATAAFRYGHTTLPTELARLNDDGSEIAAGSVALQDAFFNPSEIQSFGIDSILKGLATTEQQEIDTQLVDDVRNFLFGPPGAGGFDLAALNIQRGRDHGLPDYNSAREQMGLEPVTSLADITSDVEVQTRLAAAYESVDDID
;
A
#
# COMPACT_ATOMS: atom_id res chain seq x y z
N ASN A 1 -17.77 -11.43 -7.36
CA ASN A 1 -18.96 -12.25 -7.67
C ASN A 1 -19.82 -11.63 -8.78
N ARG A 2 -20.21 -10.31 -8.73
CA ARG A 2 -21.09 -9.69 -9.74
C ARG A 2 -20.65 -9.98 -11.19
N ILE A 3 -19.38 -9.75 -11.54
CA ILE A 3 -18.86 -10.03 -12.91
C ILE A 3 -19.00 -11.52 -13.26
N ALA A 4 -18.72 -12.42 -12.30
CA ALA A 4 -18.87 -13.85 -12.51
C ALA A 4 -20.31 -14.24 -12.81
N ASP A 5 -21.26 -13.69 -12.07
CA ASP A 5 -22.69 -13.93 -12.25
C ASP A 5 -23.15 -13.44 -13.64
N GLU A 6 -22.75 -12.23 -14.03
CA GLU A 6 -23.03 -11.64 -15.36
C GLU A 6 -22.47 -12.51 -16.51
N ILE A 7 -21.25 -13.01 -16.38
CA ILE A 7 -20.61 -13.88 -17.38
C ILE A 7 -21.34 -15.23 -17.46
N ALA A 8 -21.68 -15.83 -16.33
CA ALA A 8 -22.38 -17.11 -16.28
C ALA A 8 -23.78 -17.01 -16.85
N GLU A 9 -24.53 -15.93 -16.57
CA GLU A 9 -25.84 -15.67 -17.14
C GLU A 9 -25.80 -15.47 -18.66
N ALA A 10 -24.80 -14.70 -19.14
CA ALA A 10 -24.63 -14.46 -20.57
C ALA A 10 -24.20 -15.71 -21.34
N ASN A 11 -23.52 -16.65 -20.69
CA ASN A 11 -22.94 -17.84 -21.32
C ASN A 11 -23.16 -19.11 -20.44
N PRO A 12 -24.40 -19.64 -20.37
CA PRO A 12 -24.72 -20.75 -19.48
C PRO A 12 -24.00 -22.09 -19.78
N SER A 13 -23.28 -22.17 -20.90
CA SER A 13 -22.52 -23.36 -21.29
C SER A 13 -21.06 -23.35 -20.83
N LEU A 14 -20.57 -22.23 -20.23
CA LEU A 14 -19.23 -22.18 -19.70
C LEU A 14 -19.10 -23.06 -18.46
N SER A 15 -17.92 -23.66 -18.30
CA SER A 15 -17.56 -24.34 -17.06
C SER A 15 -17.23 -23.30 -15.96
N ASP A 16 -17.26 -23.74 -14.69
CA ASP A 16 -16.87 -22.89 -13.55
C ASP A 16 -15.47 -22.32 -13.74
N GLU A 17 -14.53 -23.09 -14.29
CA GLU A 17 -13.17 -22.64 -14.58
C GLU A 17 -13.14 -21.56 -15.67
N ASP A 18 -13.94 -21.71 -16.73
CA ASP A 18 -14.02 -20.69 -17.79
C ASP A 18 -14.61 -19.38 -17.27
N VAL A 19 -15.67 -19.46 -16.45
CA VAL A 19 -16.27 -18.30 -15.77
C VAL A 19 -15.24 -17.64 -14.85
N PHE A 20 -14.50 -18.43 -14.06
CA PHE A 20 -13.43 -17.91 -13.18
C PHE A 20 -12.36 -17.19 -13.98
N GLN A 21 -11.83 -17.80 -15.04
CA GLN A 21 -10.75 -17.20 -15.84
C GLN A 21 -11.20 -15.95 -16.60
N ALA A 22 -12.44 -15.93 -17.08
CA ALA A 22 -13.01 -14.74 -17.71
C ALA A 22 -13.18 -13.61 -16.70
N THR A 23 -13.76 -13.89 -15.53
CA THR A 23 -13.92 -12.93 -14.43
C THR A 23 -12.58 -12.39 -13.96
N ARG A 24 -11.61 -13.28 -13.75
CA ARG A 24 -10.25 -12.90 -13.32
C ARG A 24 -9.61 -11.92 -14.30
N ARG A 25 -9.78 -12.12 -15.59
CA ARG A 25 -9.24 -11.24 -16.63
C ARG A 25 -9.83 -9.84 -16.54
N GLU A 26 -11.16 -9.72 -16.35
CA GLU A 26 -11.84 -8.43 -16.17
C GLU A 26 -11.33 -7.70 -14.92
N VAL A 27 -11.29 -8.39 -13.77
CA VAL A 27 -10.83 -7.81 -12.50
C VAL A 27 -9.36 -7.36 -12.59
N ILE A 28 -8.50 -8.14 -13.25
CA ILE A 28 -7.10 -7.73 -13.49
C ILE A 28 -7.04 -6.46 -14.35
N ALA A 29 -7.86 -6.38 -15.40
CA ALA A 29 -7.90 -5.20 -16.27
C ALA A 29 -8.37 -3.95 -15.50
N GLU A 30 -9.40 -4.07 -14.66
CA GLU A 30 -9.87 -2.99 -13.78
C GLU A 30 -8.78 -2.53 -12.80
N LEU A 31 -8.11 -3.47 -12.11
CA LEU A 31 -7.02 -3.15 -11.19
C LEU A 31 -5.84 -2.47 -11.89
N GLN A 32 -5.47 -2.92 -13.08
CA GLN A 32 -4.42 -2.29 -13.87
C GLN A 32 -4.84 -0.88 -14.30
N ALA A 33 -6.08 -0.70 -14.76
CA ALA A 33 -6.59 0.61 -15.16
C ALA A 33 -6.55 1.61 -13.99
N ILE A 34 -7.02 1.22 -12.82
CA ILE A 34 -6.97 2.05 -11.61
C ILE A 34 -5.52 2.37 -11.23
N THR A 35 -4.66 1.35 -11.23
CA THR A 35 -3.25 1.52 -10.84
C THR A 35 -2.53 2.50 -11.75
N PHE A 36 -2.62 2.31 -13.07
CA PHE A 36 -1.85 3.12 -14.03
C PHE A 36 -2.48 4.46 -14.36
N ASN A 37 -3.81 4.58 -14.31
CA ASN A 37 -4.48 5.81 -14.74
C ASN A 37 -4.88 6.72 -13.56
N GLU A 38 -4.96 6.18 -12.34
CA GLU A 38 -5.42 6.92 -11.17
C GLU A 38 -4.34 6.95 -10.07
N TYR A 39 -3.92 5.79 -9.55
CA TYR A 39 -3.05 5.70 -8.38
C TYR A 39 -1.62 6.19 -8.65
N LEU A 40 -0.93 5.63 -9.64
CA LEU A 40 0.47 6.01 -9.94
C LEU A 40 0.63 7.47 -10.37
N PRO A 41 -0.28 8.08 -11.15
CA PRO A 41 -0.21 9.51 -11.44
C PRO A 41 -0.34 10.41 -10.20
N GLN A 42 -1.09 9.99 -9.19
CA GLN A 42 -1.18 10.73 -7.92
C GLN A 42 0.10 10.58 -7.09
N LEU A 43 0.68 9.39 -7.07
CA LEU A 43 1.87 9.09 -6.27
C LEU A 43 3.16 9.65 -6.87
N LEU A 44 3.33 9.52 -8.18
CA LEU A 44 4.60 9.79 -8.88
C LEU A 44 4.56 11.06 -9.74
N GLY A 45 3.37 11.64 -9.95
CA GLY A 45 3.14 12.71 -10.91
C GLY A 45 2.59 12.20 -12.23
N ARG A 46 1.84 13.06 -12.94
CA ARG A 46 1.09 12.68 -14.14
C ARG A 46 1.96 12.23 -15.31
N ASP A 47 3.18 12.73 -15.39
CA ASP A 47 4.11 12.49 -16.49
C ASP A 47 5.18 11.44 -16.15
N ALA A 48 5.07 10.80 -14.98
CA ALA A 48 6.05 9.82 -14.52
C ALA A 48 5.96 8.46 -15.23
N ILE A 49 4.78 8.15 -15.78
CA ILE A 49 4.53 6.88 -16.46
C ILE A 49 4.45 7.12 -17.96
N GLU A 50 5.36 6.50 -18.72
CA GLU A 50 5.33 6.54 -20.17
C GLU A 50 4.05 5.88 -20.72
N PRO A 51 3.48 6.40 -21.82
CA PRO A 51 2.34 5.79 -22.45
C PRO A 51 2.61 4.33 -22.84
N PHE A 52 1.62 3.48 -22.67
CA PHE A 52 1.71 2.06 -23.03
C PHE A 52 2.06 1.87 -24.51
N GLN A 53 3.19 1.21 -24.77
CA GLN A 53 3.74 1.02 -26.13
C GLN A 53 3.32 -0.33 -26.75
N GLY A 54 2.50 -1.12 -26.07
CA GLY A 54 2.09 -2.44 -26.50
C GLY A 54 2.75 -3.55 -25.67
N TYR A 55 2.41 -4.79 -26.02
CA TYR A 55 2.98 -5.96 -25.36
C TYR A 55 4.43 -6.19 -25.77
N ASP A 56 5.31 -6.34 -24.79
CA ASP A 56 6.71 -6.72 -24.97
C ASP A 56 7.01 -8.00 -24.20
N ALA A 57 7.28 -9.09 -24.93
CA ALA A 57 7.57 -10.39 -24.35
C ALA A 57 8.95 -10.46 -23.66
N SER A 58 9.81 -9.46 -23.82
CA SER A 58 11.12 -9.40 -23.18
C SER A 58 11.08 -8.82 -21.78
N VAL A 59 9.97 -8.17 -21.41
CA VAL A 59 9.78 -7.62 -20.05
C VAL A 59 9.52 -8.75 -19.07
N ASP A 60 10.36 -8.87 -18.05
CA ASP A 60 10.12 -9.77 -16.92
C ASP A 60 9.02 -9.18 -16.01
N PRO A 61 7.83 -9.82 -15.91
CA PRO A 61 6.73 -9.33 -15.10
C PRO A 61 6.87 -9.70 -13.61
N SER A 62 7.95 -10.35 -13.20
CA SER A 62 8.16 -10.75 -11.81
C SER A 62 8.40 -9.53 -10.91
N ILE A 63 7.91 -9.62 -9.68
CA ILE A 63 8.10 -8.57 -8.68
C ILE A 63 9.46 -8.76 -8.01
N SER A 64 10.30 -7.72 -8.03
CA SER A 64 11.60 -7.77 -7.38
C SER A 64 11.47 -7.93 -5.86
N ASN A 65 12.46 -8.59 -5.24
CA ASN A 65 12.53 -8.74 -3.79
C ASN A 65 12.60 -7.38 -3.08
N LEU A 66 13.36 -6.44 -3.63
CA LEU A 66 13.45 -5.07 -3.12
C LEU A 66 12.08 -4.36 -3.11
N PHE A 67 11.31 -4.46 -4.20
CA PHE A 67 9.98 -3.87 -4.25
C PHE A 67 9.04 -4.48 -3.20
N ALA A 68 8.92 -5.81 -3.18
CA ALA A 68 7.99 -6.51 -2.29
C ALA A 68 8.35 -6.36 -0.80
N THR A 69 9.65 -6.28 -0.49
CA THR A 69 10.14 -6.34 0.89
C THR A 69 10.38 -4.95 1.50
N ALA A 70 10.71 -3.96 0.69
CA ALA A 70 10.97 -2.59 1.15
C ALA A 70 10.08 -1.55 0.44
N ALA A 71 10.27 -1.31 -0.86
CA ALA A 71 9.71 -0.14 -1.54
C ALA A 71 8.17 -0.06 -1.44
N PHE A 72 7.45 -1.15 -1.66
CA PHE A 72 5.99 -1.17 -1.58
C PHE A 72 5.45 -0.92 -0.16
N ARG A 73 6.27 -1.07 0.88
CA ARG A 73 5.88 -0.90 2.28
C ARG A 73 5.77 0.56 2.73
N TYR A 74 6.16 1.51 1.88
CA TYR A 74 5.93 2.93 2.15
C TYR A 74 4.46 3.23 2.53
N GLY A 75 3.52 2.47 1.98
CA GLY A 75 2.10 2.61 2.28
C GLY A 75 1.74 2.44 3.77
N HIS A 76 2.62 1.86 4.58
CA HIS A 76 2.41 1.79 6.03
C HIS A 76 2.44 3.17 6.70
N THR A 77 3.15 4.15 6.12
CA THR A 77 3.19 5.54 6.64
C THR A 77 1.92 6.31 6.30
N THR A 78 1.18 5.88 5.28
CA THR A 78 -0.01 6.60 4.79
C THR A 78 -1.29 6.24 5.54
N LEU A 79 -1.25 5.30 6.48
CA LEU A 79 -2.43 4.80 7.18
C LEU A 79 -2.98 5.83 8.18
N PRO A 80 -4.30 6.05 8.21
CA PRO A 80 -4.96 6.81 9.27
C PRO A 80 -5.16 5.94 10.52
N THR A 81 -5.45 6.57 11.66
CA THR A 81 -5.81 5.87 12.92
C THR A 81 -7.25 5.34 12.90
N GLU A 82 -8.05 5.78 11.94
CA GLU A 82 -9.47 5.47 11.86
C GLU A 82 -9.90 5.25 10.41
N LEU A 83 -10.75 4.27 10.20
CA LEU A 83 -11.47 4.06 8.94
C LEU A 83 -12.83 4.73 9.02
N ALA A 84 -12.98 5.85 8.34
CA ALA A 84 -14.24 6.58 8.25
C ALA A 84 -15.31 5.71 7.57
N ARG A 85 -16.54 5.76 8.07
CA ARG A 85 -17.70 5.08 7.49
C ARG A 85 -18.79 6.10 7.20
N LEU A 86 -19.03 6.36 5.92
CA LEU A 86 -19.88 7.46 5.48
C LEU A 86 -21.13 6.98 4.73
N ASN A 87 -22.23 7.71 4.96
CA ASN A 87 -23.46 7.64 4.18
C ASN A 87 -23.28 8.27 2.79
N ASP A 88 -24.31 8.16 1.93
CA ASP A 88 -24.31 8.75 0.59
C ASP A 88 -24.22 10.28 0.58
N ASP A 89 -24.68 10.92 1.63
CA ASP A 89 -24.62 12.38 1.82
C ASP A 89 -23.31 12.88 2.46
N GLY A 90 -22.36 11.97 2.73
CA GLY A 90 -21.08 12.28 3.36
C GLY A 90 -21.13 12.36 4.88
N SER A 91 -22.29 12.19 5.51
CA SER A 91 -22.37 12.11 6.96
C SER A 91 -21.88 10.75 7.47
N GLU A 92 -21.40 10.71 8.70
CA GLU A 92 -21.00 9.45 9.33
C GLU A 92 -22.21 8.53 9.55
N ILE A 93 -22.04 7.22 9.38
CA ILE A 93 -23.11 6.25 9.67
C ILE A 93 -23.40 6.19 11.19
N ALA A 94 -24.60 5.73 11.56
CA ALA A 94 -25.01 5.67 12.97
C ALA A 94 -24.10 4.80 13.87
N ALA A 95 -23.36 3.84 13.28
CA ALA A 95 -22.40 3.00 14.00
C ALA A 95 -21.05 3.69 14.24
N GLY A 96 -20.83 4.88 13.66
CA GLY A 96 -19.56 5.59 13.73
C GLY A 96 -18.47 5.00 12.85
N SER A 97 -17.33 5.62 12.85
CA SER A 97 -16.10 5.11 12.22
C SER A 97 -15.49 3.98 13.06
N VAL A 98 -14.50 3.28 12.53
CA VAL A 98 -13.84 2.18 13.25
C VAL A 98 -12.35 2.48 13.39
N ALA A 99 -11.83 2.36 14.61
CA ALA A 99 -10.39 2.51 14.85
C ALA A 99 -9.61 1.45 14.06
N LEU A 100 -8.49 1.85 13.47
CA LEU A 100 -7.69 0.95 12.63
C LEU A 100 -7.30 -0.33 13.38
N GLN A 101 -6.89 -0.22 14.65
CA GLN A 101 -6.54 -1.37 15.50
C GLN A 101 -7.70 -2.36 15.69
N ASP A 102 -8.95 -1.88 15.70
CA ASP A 102 -10.15 -2.70 15.92
C ASP A 102 -10.68 -3.30 14.60
N ALA A 103 -10.20 -2.81 13.45
CA ALA A 103 -10.54 -3.33 12.13
C ALA A 103 -9.74 -4.59 11.76
N PHE A 104 -8.55 -4.78 12.34
CA PHE A 104 -7.71 -5.93 12.06
C PHE A 104 -8.38 -7.25 12.46
N PHE A 105 -8.42 -8.20 11.52
CA PHE A 105 -9.01 -9.54 11.73
C PHE A 105 -10.45 -9.53 12.21
N ASN A 106 -11.18 -8.45 11.98
CA ASN A 106 -12.55 -8.25 12.41
C ASN A 106 -13.53 -8.18 11.21
N PRO A 107 -13.80 -9.30 10.52
CA PRO A 107 -14.71 -9.31 9.37
C PRO A 107 -16.16 -8.97 9.73
N SER A 108 -16.51 -8.97 11.02
CA SER A 108 -17.85 -8.61 11.50
C SER A 108 -18.20 -7.15 11.19
N GLU A 109 -17.25 -6.25 11.09
CA GLU A 109 -17.47 -4.86 10.68
C GLU A 109 -18.06 -4.78 9.27
N ILE A 110 -17.49 -5.53 8.32
CA ILE A 110 -18.00 -5.59 6.94
C ILE A 110 -19.33 -6.39 6.87
N GLN A 111 -19.45 -7.47 7.63
CA GLN A 111 -20.68 -8.28 7.66
C GLN A 111 -21.88 -7.51 8.22
N SER A 112 -21.66 -6.66 9.23
CA SER A 112 -22.72 -5.92 9.91
C SER A 112 -23.10 -4.62 9.20
N PHE A 113 -22.14 -3.93 8.59
CA PHE A 113 -22.33 -2.57 8.06
C PHE A 113 -22.09 -2.44 6.56
N GLY A 114 -21.68 -3.52 5.89
CA GLY A 114 -21.31 -3.52 4.48
C GLY A 114 -19.96 -2.85 4.20
N ILE A 115 -19.52 -2.93 2.97
CA ILE A 115 -18.24 -2.33 2.54
C ILE A 115 -18.42 -0.90 2.00
N ASP A 116 -19.60 -0.52 1.53
CA ASP A 116 -19.82 0.72 0.80
C ASP A 116 -19.51 1.96 1.63
N SER A 117 -19.88 1.96 2.91
CA SER A 117 -19.59 3.07 3.83
C SER A 117 -18.09 3.27 4.06
N ILE A 118 -17.31 2.20 4.12
CA ILE A 118 -15.86 2.23 4.25
C ILE A 118 -15.23 2.73 2.94
N LEU A 119 -15.68 2.26 1.77
CA LEU A 119 -15.18 2.74 0.48
C LEU A 119 -15.40 4.24 0.29
N LYS A 120 -16.54 4.76 0.74
CA LYS A 120 -16.80 6.21 0.76
C LYS A 120 -15.87 6.95 1.70
N GLY A 121 -15.66 6.42 2.91
CA GLY A 121 -14.69 6.95 3.85
C GLY A 121 -13.30 7.03 3.24
N LEU A 122 -12.81 5.95 2.64
CA LEU A 122 -11.50 5.91 1.97
C LEU A 122 -11.39 6.90 0.81
N ALA A 123 -12.48 7.15 0.08
CA ALA A 123 -12.50 8.10 -1.03
C ALA A 123 -12.47 9.57 -0.59
N THR A 124 -12.76 9.86 0.69
CA THR A 124 -12.86 11.21 1.23
C THR A 124 -11.80 11.54 2.28
N THR A 125 -11.18 10.54 2.88
CA THR A 125 -10.11 10.72 3.88
C THR A 125 -8.77 10.90 3.18
N GLU A 126 -8.08 12.00 3.48
CA GLU A 126 -6.71 12.18 3.04
C GLU A 126 -5.78 11.19 3.76
N GLN A 127 -4.87 10.60 3.01
CA GLN A 127 -3.83 9.76 3.59
C GLN A 127 -2.86 10.58 4.46
N GLN A 128 -2.15 9.91 5.38
CA GLN A 128 -1.04 10.52 6.08
C GLN A 128 0.14 10.79 5.11
N GLU A 129 1.07 11.64 5.53
CA GLU A 129 2.28 11.95 4.77
C GLU A 129 3.12 10.69 4.52
N ILE A 130 3.85 10.69 3.40
CA ILE A 130 4.86 9.67 3.12
C ILE A 130 6.16 10.12 3.79
N ASP A 131 6.40 9.63 4.99
CA ASP A 131 7.54 9.99 5.81
C ASP A 131 8.08 8.80 6.62
N THR A 132 8.83 9.04 7.68
CA THR A 132 9.37 8.01 8.58
C THR A 132 8.47 7.72 9.78
N GLN A 133 7.23 8.19 9.79
CA GLN A 133 6.31 8.05 10.92
C GLN A 133 5.18 7.07 10.58
N LEU A 134 4.76 6.30 11.57
CA LEU A 134 3.63 5.39 11.51
C LEU A 134 2.68 5.69 12.67
N VAL A 135 1.39 5.52 12.45
CA VAL A 135 0.39 5.63 13.52
C VAL A 135 0.59 4.52 14.56
N ASP A 136 0.23 4.80 15.80
CA ASP A 136 0.42 3.86 16.92
C ASP A 136 -0.33 2.54 16.74
N ASP A 137 -1.44 2.55 16.02
CA ASP A 137 -2.22 1.34 15.68
C ASP A 137 -1.38 0.25 15.02
N VAL A 138 -0.36 0.62 14.26
CA VAL A 138 0.56 -0.34 13.62
C VAL A 138 1.98 -0.30 14.18
N ARG A 139 2.33 0.73 14.95
CA ARG A 139 3.63 0.84 15.60
C ARG A 139 3.69 0.17 16.97
N ASN A 140 2.62 0.27 17.76
CA ASN A 140 2.57 -0.26 19.11
C ASN A 140 1.48 -1.32 19.32
N PHE A 141 0.47 -1.38 18.44
CA PHE A 141 -0.71 -2.23 18.59
C PHE A 141 -0.85 -3.28 17.48
N LEU A 142 0.13 -3.41 16.58
CA LEU A 142 0.02 -4.41 15.52
C LEU A 142 -0.21 -5.80 16.13
N PHE A 143 -1.35 -6.42 15.81
CA PHE A 143 -1.82 -7.72 16.31
C PHE A 143 -2.11 -7.77 17.82
N GLY A 144 -2.37 -6.64 18.45
CA GLY A 144 -2.79 -6.57 19.83
C GLY A 144 -2.05 -5.53 20.67
N PRO A 145 -2.39 -5.40 21.97
CA PRO A 145 -1.76 -4.42 22.84
C PRO A 145 -0.31 -4.82 23.17
N PRO A 146 0.52 -3.85 23.61
CA PRO A 146 1.89 -4.11 24.06
C PRO A 146 1.96 -5.24 25.09
N GLY A 147 2.85 -6.21 24.86
CA GLY A 147 3.01 -7.39 25.71
C GLY A 147 2.07 -8.57 25.40
N ALA A 148 1.07 -8.38 24.52
CA ALA A 148 0.18 -9.46 24.05
C ALA A 148 -0.04 -9.39 22.53
N GLY A 149 0.99 -9.14 21.77
CA GLY A 149 1.07 -8.73 20.38
C GLY A 149 1.90 -7.45 20.33
N GLY A 150 1.33 -6.32 19.97
CA GLY A 150 1.94 -5.00 20.11
C GLY A 150 3.29 -4.85 19.39
N PHE A 151 3.39 -5.41 18.18
CA PHE A 151 4.58 -5.29 17.36
C PHE A 151 4.71 -3.90 16.75
N ASP A 152 5.95 -3.48 16.53
CA ASP A 152 6.29 -2.30 15.73
C ASP A 152 6.47 -2.72 14.26
N LEU A 153 5.54 -2.28 13.41
CA LEU A 153 5.55 -2.63 11.99
C LEU A 153 6.77 -2.06 11.25
N ALA A 154 7.25 -0.87 11.62
CA ALA A 154 8.44 -0.28 11.02
C ALA A 154 9.68 -1.12 11.34
N ALA A 155 9.86 -1.49 12.61
CA ALA A 155 10.96 -2.37 13.03
C ALA A 155 10.89 -3.74 12.34
N LEU A 156 9.70 -4.32 12.18
CA LEU A 156 9.51 -5.57 11.44
C LEU A 156 9.85 -5.42 9.96
N ASN A 157 9.53 -4.29 9.34
CA ASN A 157 9.88 -4.04 7.93
C ASN A 157 11.38 -3.92 7.72
N ILE A 158 12.08 -3.16 8.58
CA ILE A 158 13.53 -3.04 8.54
C ILE A 158 14.20 -4.40 8.76
N GLN A 159 13.78 -5.13 9.81
CA GLN A 159 14.32 -6.48 10.06
C GLN A 159 14.06 -7.42 8.88
N ARG A 160 12.90 -7.33 8.24
CA ARG A 160 12.59 -8.12 7.05
C ARG A 160 13.52 -7.81 5.88
N GLY A 161 13.86 -6.53 5.66
CA GLY A 161 14.86 -6.12 4.66
C GLY A 161 16.20 -6.78 4.92
N ARG A 162 16.68 -6.74 6.15
CA ARG A 162 17.94 -7.38 6.58
C ARG A 162 17.90 -8.90 6.41
N ASP A 163 16.82 -9.57 6.83
CA ASP A 163 16.63 -11.02 6.68
C ASP A 163 16.63 -11.46 5.21
N HIS A 164 16.16 -10.62 4.31
CA HIS A 164 16.15 -10.87 2.87
C HIS A 164 17.46 -10.47 2.18
N GLY A 165 18.42 -9.90 2.91
CA GLY A 165 19.69 -9.46 2.36
C GLY A 165 19.56 -8.32 1.36
N LEU A 166 18.61 -7.41 1.60
CA LEU A 166 18.50 -6.21 0.78
C LEU A 166 19.75 -5.34 0.93
N PRO A 167 20.16 -4.64 -0.14
CA PRO A 167 21.23 -3.66 -0.05
C PRO A 167 20.77 -2.44 0.75
N ASP A 168 21.74 -1.62 1.19
CA ASP A 168 21.49 -0.28 1.71
C ASP A 168 20.85 0.63 0.67
N TYR A 169 20.34 1.79 1.12
CA TYR A 169 19.61 2.72 0.29
C TYR A 169 20.39 3.22 -0.94
N ASN A 170 21.68 3.59 -0.76
CA ASN A 170 22.50 4.07 -1.86
C ASN A 170 22.84 2.96 -2.85
N SER A 171 23.17 1.77 -2.39
CA SER A 171 23.37 0.59 -3.26
C SER A 171 22.09 0.22 -4.02
N ALA A 172 20.91 0.35 -3.42
CA ALA A 172 19.65 0.15 -4.11
C ALA A 172 19.41 1.19 -5.21
N ARG A 173 19.73 2.47 -4.95
CA ARG A 173 19.64 3.54 -5.95
C ARG A 173 20.54 3.26 -7.16
N GLU A 174 21.80 2.91 -6.92
CA GLU A 174 22.76 2.58 -7.99
C GLU A 174 22.28 1.39 -8.84
N GLN A 175 21.74 0.34 -8.22
CA GLN A 175 21.19 -0.80 -8.95
C GLN A 175 19.98 -0.43 -9.84
N MET A 176 19.28 0.64 -9.48
CA MET A 176 18.17 1.22 -10.27
C MET A 176 18.65 2.27 -11.27
N GLY A 177 19.95 2.53 -11.39
CA GLY A 177 20.50 3.55 -12.28
C GLY A 177 20.30 4.98 -11.78
N LEU A 178 20.06 5.17 -10.49
CA LEU A 178 19.95 6.47 -9.84
C LEU A 178 21.28 6.85 -9.18
N GLU A 179 21.59 8.14 -9.18
CA GLU A 179 22.77 8.64 -8.45
C GLU A 179 22.59 8.43 -6.93
N PRO A 180 23.63 7.98 -6.23
CA PRO A 180 23.59 7.90 -4.77
C PRO A 180 23.44 9.28 -4.14
N VAL A 181 22.78 9.35 -2.99
CA VAL A 181 22.67 10.59 -2.21
C VAL A 181 23.94 10.79 -1.36
N THR A 182 24.29 12.05 -1.10
CA THR A 182 25.49 12.40 -0.33
C THR A 182 25.15 12.98 1.03
N SER A 183 23.90 13.32 1.25
CA SER A 183 23.42 13.89 2.50
C SER A 183 21.95 13.54 2.73
N LEU A 184 21.48 13.67 3.97
CA LEU A 184 20.07 13.50 4.32
C LEU A 184 19.17 14.54 3.65
N ALA A 185 19.72 15.72 3.32
CA ALA A 185 18.98 16.76 2.59
C ALA A 185 18.67 16.38 1.12
N ASP A 186 19.42 15.43 0.56
CA ASP A 186 19.15 14.88 -0.77
C ASP A 186 17.97 13.87 -0.74
N ILE A 187 17.65 13.34 0.45
CA ILE A 187 16.52 12.40 0.65
C ILE A 187 15.23 13.19 0.87
N THR A 188 15.26 14.20 1.74
CA THR A 188 14.09 14.98 2.11
C THR A 188 14.47 16.41 2.47
N SER A 189 13.58 17.37 2.16
CA SER A 189 13.72 18.76 2.63
C SER A 189 13.19 18.98 4.05
N ASP A 190 12.52 18.00 4.65
CA ASP A 190 11.99 18.06 6.01
C ASP A 190 13.12 17.89 7.03
N VAL A 191 13.40 18.98 7.78
CA VAL A 191 14.49 19.03 8.78
C VAL A 191 14.21 18.09 9.97
N GLU A 192 12.96 17.85 10.33
CA GLU A 192 12.61 16.93 11.41
C GLU A 192 12.93 15.49 11.00
N VAL A 193 12.54 15.10 9.78
CA VAL A 193 12.88 13.77 9.23
C VAL A 193 14.39 13.61 9.11
N GLN A 194 15.13 14.62 8.61
CA GLN A 194 16.60 14.59 8.58
C GLN A 194 17.19 14.36 9.97
N THR A 195 16.67 15.07 10.99
CA THR A 195 17.15 14.95 12.38
C THR A 195 16.90 13.55 12.94
N ARG A 196 15.77 12.96 12.67
CA ARG A 196 15.42 11.58 13.09
C ARG A 196 16.30 10.54 12.40
N LEU A 197 16.53 10.69 11.10
CA LEU A 197 17.43 9.82 10.35
C LEU A 197 18.86 9.92 10.88
N ALA A 198 19.37 11.13 11.13
CA ALA A 198 20.70 11.34 11.71
C ALA A 198 20.86 10.77 13.13
N ALA A 199 19.75 10.60 13.87
CA ALA A 199 19.78 9.96 15.18
C ALA A 199 19.82 8.41 15.08
N ALA A 200 19.41 7.85 13.95
CA ALA A 200 19.32 6.40 13.73
C ALA A 200 20.52 5.85 12.94
N TYR A 201 21.08 6.64 12.03
CA TYR A 201 22.14 6.23 11.10
C TYR A 201 23.34 7.16 11.18
N GLU A 202 24.55 6.60 11.10
CA GLU A 202 25.80 7.39 11.14
C GLU A 202 26.02 8.14 9.81
N SER A 203 25.61 7.55 8.71
CA SER A 203 25.74 8.13 7.37
C SER A 203 24.56 7.74 6.47
N VAL A 204 24.47 8.36 5.28
CA VAL A 204 23.47 7.99 4.27
C VAL A 204 23.73 6.60 3.67
N ASP A 205 24.95 6.09 3.80
CA ASP A 205 25.33 4.75 3.31
C ASP A 205 24.95 3.63 4.29
N ASP A 206 24.47 3.99 5.50
CA ASP A 206 24.02 3.03 6.51
C ASP A 206 22.49 2.84 6.52
N ILE A 207 21.77 3.59 5.70
CA ILE A 207 20.30 3.56 5.67
C ILE A 207 19.83 2.23 5.05
N ASP A 208 18.97 1.52 5.80
CA ASP A 208 18.33 0.26 5.36
C ASP A 208 17.35 0.47 4.20
#